data_b6a293b69ae528d3ffbf3207772dddac
#
_entry.id   b6a293b69ae528d3ffbf3207772dddac
#
_cell.length_a   1.000
_cell.length_b   1.000
_cell.length_c   1.000
_cell.angle_alpha   90.00
_cell.angle_beta   90.00
_cell.angle_gamma   90.00
#
_symmetry.space_group_name_H-M   'P 1'
#
loop_
_entity.id
_entity.type
_entity.pdbx_description
1 polymer ?
#
loop_
_entity_poly.entity_id
_entity_poly.type
_entity_poly.pdbx_seq_one_letter_code
_entity_poly.pdbx_strand_id
1 'polypeptide(L)'
;LEISIRLRRGLNVVIGDVGTGKTTLSRMLIRKLHGDGSVEFHLLMDPDFGGPIQFLAGIARMMGAVESVHGLTEWQLKEAIKQHLFRRGVDEDKVVVLIIDEGQKLPGFCIEILREFLNYETNRFKLLQIVLFAQPEFNAILERRENFADRMNVCLRLRPLDFTQMRRMIEHRIAQASQAGHEPVEFTLPALAAIYTATGGVPRKVVMLCHQVILAMIVRNRSRAGWFLVQSCLRNRVSQRRRKRAMGWGVAAVLVVAVLAFLAGVSIKRDGAVDPGDRAGTVYQARIS
;
A
#
# COMPACT_ATOMS: atom_id res chain seq x y z
N LEU A 1 -14.50 11.16 11.58
CA LEU A 1 -14.80 9.76 11.22
C LEU A 1 -15.65 9.08 12.29
N GLU A 2 -15.22 9.04 13.56
CA GLU A 2 -15.97 8.38 14.63
C GLU A 2 -17.43 8.88 14.74
N ILE A 3 -17.64 10.19 14.78
CA ILE A 3 -18.98 10.80 14.83
C ILE A 3 -19.82 10.36 13.63
N SER A 4 -19.25 10.39 12.43
CA SER A 4 -19.95 9.99 11.21
C SER A 4 -20.36 8.51 11.23
N ILE A 5 -19.50 7.63 11.76
CA ILE A 5 -19.77 6.20 11.92
C ILE A 5 -20.90 5.99 12.93
N ARG A 6 -20.83 6.62 14.10
CA ARG A 6 -21.88 6.52 15.15
C ARG A 6 -23.23 7.07 14.68
N LEU A 7 -23.23 8.12 13.87
CA LEU A 7 -24.42 8.67 13.25
C LEU A 7 -24.93 7.86 12.04
N ARG A 8 -24.26 6.75 11.70
CA ARG A 8 -24.62 5.82 10.60
C ARG A 8 -24.85 6.54 9.27
N ARG A 9 -23.89 7.44 8.89
CA ARG A 9 -24.01 8.30 7.71
C ARG A 9 -23.52 7.67 6.40
N GLY A 10 -23.06 6.42 6.40
CA GLY A 10 -22.66 5.66 5.21
C GLY A 10 -21.20 5.86 4.83
N LEU A 11 -20.90 6.57 3.74
CA LEU A 11 -19.56 6.60 3.13
C LEU A 11 -18.68 7.73 3.68
N ASN A 12 -17.51 7.36 4.16
CA ASN A 12 -16.43 8.28 4.56
C ASN A 12 -15.16 7.95 3.77
N VAL A 13 -14.52 8.95 3.20
CA VAL A 13 -13.31 8.78 2.38
C VAL A 13 -12.16 9.55 3.00
N VAL A 14 -10.99 8.91 3.09
CA VAL A 14 -9.75 9.50 3.59
C VAL A 14 -8.69 9.42 2.50
N ILE A 15 -8.33 10.55 1.93
CA ILE A 15 -7.35 10.64 0.85
C ILE A 15 -6.02 11.17 1.40
N GLY A 16 -4.92 10.57 1.02
CA GLY A 16 -3.59 11.06 1.40
C GLY A 16 -2.47 10.31 0.70
N ASP A 17 -1.35 10.99 0.54
CA ASP A 17 -0.15 10.41 -0.08
C ASP A 17 0.40 9.20 0.66
N VAL A 18 1.29 8.47 0.00
CA VAL A 18 2.00 7.35 0.62
C VAL A 18 2.79 7.83 1.84
N GLY A 19 2.55 7.20 2.98
CA GLY A 19 3.28 7.49 4.22
C GLY A 19 2.72 8.65 5.05
N THR A 20 1.56 9.23 4.70
CA THR A 20 0.87 10.26 5.49
C THR A 20 0.18 9.74 6.75
N GLY A 21 0.07 8.41 6.90
CA GLY A 21 -0.48 7.80 8.11
C GLY A 21 -1.88 7.22 7.97
N LYS A 22 -2.40 6.99 6.76
CA LYS A 22 -3.71 6.37 6.51
C LYS A 22 -3.91 5.09 7.32
N THR A 23 -3.02 4.11 7.19
CA THR A 23 -3.08 2.83 7.92
C THR A 23 -2.93 3.02 9.44
N THR A 24 -2.21 4.05 9.90
CA THR A 24 -2.15 4.38 11.33
C THR A 24 -3.50 4.90 11.81
N LEU A 25 -4.13 5.77 11.03
CA LEU A 25 -5.45 6.31 11.34
C LEU A 25 -6.52 5.21 11.35
N SER A 26 -6.52 4.28 10.40
CA SER A 26 -7.45 3.15 10.38
C SER A 26 -7.31 2.27 11.63
N ARG A 27 -6.07 1.94 12.04
CA ARG A 27 -5.81 1.19 13.27
C ARG A 27 -6.22 1.93 14.54
N MET A 28 -6.02 3.25 14.59
CA MET A 28 -6.48 4.08 15.72
C MET A 28 -8.01 4.12 15.80
N LEU A 29 -8.67 4.24 14.65
CA LEU A 29 -10.13 4.22 14.57
C LEU A 29 -10.69 2.89 15.10
N ILE A 30 -10.14 1.76 14.66
CA ILE A 30 -10.50 0.43 15.13
C ILE A 30 -10.30 0.33 16.65
N ARG A 31 -9.11 0.69 17.17
CA ARG A 31 -8.83 0.63 18.62
C ARG A 31 -9.79 1.46 19.44
N LYS A 32 -10.13 2.66 18.98
CA LYS A 32 -11.01 3.59 19.68
C LYS A 32 -12.44 3.08 19.78
N LEU A 33 -12.90 2.36 18.77
CA LEU A 33 -14.26 1.85 18.68
C LEU A 33 -14.37 0.36 19.09
N HIS A 34 -13.23 -0.37 19.19
CA HIS A 34 -13.23 -1.80 19.53
C HIS A 34 -13.73 -2.12 20.94
N GLY A 35 -13.62 -1.15 21.88
CA GLY A 35 -14.17 -1.28 23.23
C GLY A 35 -15.69 -1.10 23.30
N ASP A 36 -16.31 -0.71 22.20
CA ASP A 36 -17.74 -0.50 22.08
C ASP A 36 -18.37 -1.73 21.41
N GLY A 37 -18.97 -2.61 22.20
CA GLY A 37 -19.61 -3.84 21.72
C GLY A 37 -20.74 -3.62 20.69
N SER A 38 -21.16 -2.35 20.51
CA SER A 38 -22.15 -1.96 19.50
C SER A 38 -21.58 -1.80 18.11
N VAL A 39 -20.23 -1.87 17.89
CA VAL A 39 -19.60 -1.67 16.59
C VAL A 39 -18.91 -2.94 16.13
N GLU A 40 -19.25 -3.38 14.91
CA GLU A 40 -18.65 -4.52 14.25
C GLU A 40 -17.77 -4.06 13.07
N PHE A 41 -16.51 -4.52 13.05
CA PHE A 41 -15.52 -4.10 12.04
C PHE A 41 -15.15 -5.21 11.08
N HIS A 42 -15.11 -4.86 9.81
CA HIS A 42 -14.56 -5.68 8.74
C HIS A 42 -13.48 -4.90 8.00
N LEU A 43 -12.31 -5.51 7.80
CA LEU A 43 -11.16 -4.85 7.23
C LEU A 43 -10.74 -5.52 5.90
N LEU A 44 -10.84 -4.78 4.82
CA LEU A 44 -10.38 -5.16 3.48
C LEU A 44 -9.08 -4.42 3.17
N MET A 45 -7.95 -5.14 3.18
CA MET A 45 -6.61 -4.52 3.10
C MET A 45 -6.06 -4.39 1.69
N ASP A 46 -6.42 -5.25 0.78
CA ASP A 46 -5.95 -5.23 -0.62
C ASP A 46 -7.11 -5.60 -1.54
N PRO A 47 -7.85 -4.59 -2.05
CA PRO A 47 -9.09 -4.82 -2.80
C PRO A 47 -8.83 -5.13 -4.29
N ASP A 48 -7.93 -6.06 -4.58
CA ASP A 48 -7.68 -6.55 -5.93
C ASP A 48 -8.48 -7.84 -6.19
N PHE A 49 -9.57 -7.72 -6.95
CA PHE A 49 -10.49 -8.80 -7.26
C PHE A 49 -10.63 -8.97 -8.76
N GLY A 50 -10.65 -10.23 -9.21
CA GLY A 50 -10.80 -10.56 -10.62
C GLY A 50 -12.23 -10.43 -11.17
N GLY A 51 -13.26 -10.27 -10.29
CA GLY A 51 -14.65 -10.14 -10.73
C GLY A 51 -15.65 -9.91 -9.58
N PRO A 52 -16.91 -9.56 -9.93
CA PRO A 52 -17.97 -9.24 -8.97
C PRO A 52 -18.24 -10.35 -7.95
N ILE A 53 -18.32 -11.61 -8.40
CA ILE A 53 -18.59 -12.77 -7.54
C ILE A 53 -17.47 -12.94 -6.50
N GLN A 54 -16.20 -12.78 -6.90
CA GLN A 54 -15.07 -12.89 -5.97
C GLN A 54 -15.13 -11.81 -4.90
N PHE A 55 -15.45 -10.59 -5.27
CA PHE A 55 -15.61 -9.48 -4.33
C PHE A 55 -16.74 -9.74 -3.35
N LEU A 56 -17.93 -10.09 -3.86
CA LEU A 56 -19.11 -10.39 -3.03
C LEU A 56 -18.88 -11.58 -2.10
N ALA A 57 -18.28 -12.66 -2.61
CA ALA A 57 -17.91 -13.82 -1.82
C ALA A 57 -16.90 -13.47 -0.70
N GLY A 58 -15.93 -12.61 -1.02
CA GLY A 58 -14.98 -12.07 -0.03
C GLY A 58 -15.66 -11.29 1.08
N ILE A 59 -16.56 -10.37 0.73
CA ILE A 59 -17.32 -9.56 1.69
C ILE A 59 -18.26 -10.46 2.52
N ALA A 60 -19.04 -11.36 1.88
CA ALA A 60 -19.98 -12.24 2.56
C ALA A 60 -19.28 -13.15 3.59
N ARG A 61 -18.13 -13.72 3.21
CA ARG A 61 -17.31 -14.55 4.12
C ARG A 61 -16.73 -13.73 5.26
N MET A 62 -16.19 -12.54 4.96
CA MET A 62 -15.58 -11.66 5.97
C MET A 62 -16.62 -11.19 7.01
N MET A 63 -17.85 -10.93 6.59
CA MET A 63 -18.95 -10.56 7.48
C MET A 63 -19.58 -11.77 8.21
N GLY A 64 -19.27 -13.00 7.80
CA GLY A 64 -19.98 -14.18 8.30
C GLY A 64 -21.44 -14.24 7.86
N ALA A 65 -21.76 -13.67 6.69
CA ALA A 65 -23.12 -13.66 6.13
C ALA A 65 -23.52 -15.03 5.55
N VAL A 66 -22.54 -15.86 5.20
CA VAL A 66 -22.72 -17.20 4.66
C VAL A 66 -21.69 -18.18 5.25
N GLU A 67 -22.07 -19.43 5.44
CA GLU A 67 -21.15 -20.49 5.86
C GLU A 67 -20.24 -20.96 4.71
N SER A 68 -20.81 -21.05 3.50
CA SER A 68 -20.08 -21.40 2.28
C SER A 68 -20.48 -20.47 1.13
N VAL A 69 -19.50 -20.12 0.31
CA VAL A 69 -19.70 -19.28 -0.89
C VAL A 69 -19.75 -20.10 -2.19
N HIS A 70 -19.53 -21.43 -2.11
CA HIS A 70 -19.48 -22.28 -3.28
C HIS A 70 -20.83 -22.39 -3.97
N GLY A 71 -20.86 -22.14 -5.29
CA GLY A 71 -22.06 -22.26 -6.12
C GLY A 71 -23.07 -21.12 -5.95
N LEU A 72 -22.81 -20.13 -5.10
CA LEU A 72 -23.70 -18.99 -4.94
C LEU A 72 -23.59 -18.02 -6.11
N THR A 73 -24.74 -17.56 -6.59
CA THR A 73 -24.83 -16.51 -7.60
C THR A 73 -24.59 -15.13 -7.01
N GLU A 74 -24.32 -14.16 -7.87
CA GLU A 74 -24.16 -12.75 -7.46
C GLU A 74 -25.37 -12.23 -6.66
N TRP A 75 -26.58 -12.57 -7.10
CA TRP A 75 -27.81 -12.20 -6.42
C TRP A 75 -27.92 -12.82 -5.02
N GLN A 76 -27.61 -14.10 -4.88
CA GLN A 76 -27.66 -14.81 -3.59
C GLN A 76 -26.65 -14.22 -2.60
N LEU A 77 -25.44 -13.88 -3.06
CA LEU A 77 -24.43 -13.24 -2.23
C LEU A 77 -24.87 -11.84 -1.77
N LYS A 78 -25.41 -11.02 -2.67
CA LYS A 78 -25.96 -9.70 -2.32
C LYS A 78 -27.11 -9.81 -1.32
N GLU A 79 -28.01 -10.74 -1.50
CA GLU A 79 -29.15 -10.94 -0.59
C GLU A 79 -28.69 -11.44 0.79
N ALA A 80 -27.73 -12.36 0.86
CA ALA A 80 -27.15 -12.81 2.12
C ALA A 80 -26.46 -11.66 2.88
N ILE A 81 -25.68 -10.82 2.18
CA ILE A 81 -25.06 -9.64 2.78
C ILE A 81 -26.12 -8.67 3.29
N LYS A 82 -27.17 -8.41 2.51
CA LYS A 82 -28.27 -7.52 2.89
C LYS A 82 -28.98 -8.01 4.15
N GLN A 83 -29.36 -9.29 4.19
CA GLN A 83 -30.00 -9.91 5.37
C GLN A 83 -29.11 -9.85 6.60
N HIS A 84 -27.80 -10.10 6.44
CA HIS A 84 -26.85 -9.97 7.52
C HIS A 84 -26.80 -8.53 8.06
N LEU A 85 -26.71 -7.53 7.18
CA LEU A 85 -26.70 -6.13 7.56
C LEU A 85 -27.99 -5.69 8.28
N PHE A 86 -29.15 -6.18 7.83
CA PHE A 86 -30.44 -5.95 8.50
C PHE A 86 -30.44 -6.54 9.89
N ARG A 87 -30.11 -7.82 10.03
CA ARG A 87 -30.04 -8.48 11.35
C ARG A 87 -29.13 -7.73 12.32
N ARG A 88 -27.88 -7.41 11.88
CA ARG A 88 -26.94 -6.70 12.72
C ARG A 88 -27.38 -5.28 13.04
N GLY A 89 -27.86 -4.54 12.02
CA GLY A 89 -28.15 -3.11 12.14
C GLY A 89 -29.50 -2.81 12.79
N VAL A 90 -30.50 -3.67 12.60
CA VAL A 90 -31.87 -3.44 13.08
C VAL A 90 -32.17 -4.30 14.31
N ASP A 91 -31.95 -5.63 14.25
CA ASP A 91 -32.33 -6.53 15.32
C ASP A 91 -31.35 -6.47 16.51
N GLU A 92 -30.04 -6.35 16.21
CA GLU A 92 -28.98 -6.32 17.22
C GLU A 92 -28.47 -4.88 17.52
N ASP A 93 -29.01 -3.86 16.87
CA ASP A 93 -28.62 -2.44 16.95
C ASP A 93 -27.10 -2.18 16.81
N LYS A 94 -26.41 -3.01 16.05
CA LYS A 94 -24.98 -2.86 15.79
C LYS A 94 -24.70 -1.94 14.63
N VAL A 95 -23.56 -1.24 14.71
CA VAL A 95 -23.01 -0.44 13.61
C VAL A 95 -22.01 -1.28 12.84
N VAL A 96 -22.38 -1.73 11.65
CA VAL A 96 -21.46 -2.51 10.78
C VAL A 96 -20.58 -1.57 9.99
N VAL A 97 -19.26 -1.72 10.13
CA VAL A 97 -18.24 -0.86 9.52
C VAL A 97 -17.33 -1.68 8.62
N LEU A 98 -17.31 -1.36 7.34
CA LEU A 98 -16.35 -1.88 6.36
C LEU A 98 -15.24 -0.87 6.15
N ILE A 99 -14.03 -1.21 6.58
CA ILE A 99 -12.84 -0.41 6.35
C ILE A 99 -12.11 -0.97 5.14
N ILE A 100 -11.86 -0.13 4.15
CA ILE A 100 -11.12 -0.49 2.93
C ILE A 100 -9.83 0.31 2.90
N ASP A 101 -8.67 -0.36 2.93
CA ASP A 101 -7.37 0.28 2.68
C ASP A 101 -6.98 0.12 1.21
N GLU A 102 -6.12 1.00 0.71
CA GLU A 102 -5.66 1.04 -0.69
C GLU A 102 -6.83 1.18 -1.71
N GLY A 103 -7.84 1.96 -1.38
CA GLY A 103 -9.08 2.11 -2.18
C GLY A 103 -8.88 2.52 -3.63
N GLN A 104 -7.74 3.13 -4.01
CA GLN A 104 -7.40 3.43 -5.40
C GLN A 104 -7.19 2.17 -6.26
N LYS A 105 -7.04 0.99 -5.63
CA LYS A 105 -6.94 -0.30 -6.33
C LYS A 105 -8.29 -0.94 -6.61
N LEU A 106 -9.38 -0.40 -6.06
CA LEU A 106 -10.72 -0.95 -6.28
C LEU A 106 -11.06 -0.97 -7.77
N PRO A 107 -11.35 -2.14 -8.34
CA PRO A 107 -11.94 -2.24 -9.67
C PRO A 107 -13.27 -1.49 -9.77
N GLY A 108 -13.63 -1.05 -10.97
CA GLY A 108 -14.84 -0.28 -11.17
C GLY A 108 -16.13 -0.98 -10.74
N PHE A 109 -16.22 -2.29 -10.90
CA PHE A 109 -17.36 -3.07 -10.45
C PHE A 109 -17.50 -3.14 -8.93
N CYS A 110 -16.38 -3.14 -8.20
CA CYS A 110 -16.41 -3.06 -6.72
C CYS A 110 -17.05 -1.76 -6.23
N ILE A 111 -16.74 -0.65 -6.88
CA ILE A 111 -17.31 0.66 -6.53
C ILE A 111 -18.82 0.68 -6.76
N GLU A 112 -19.29 0.08 -7.86
CA GLU A 112 -20.73 -0.04 -8.11
C GLU A 112 -21.44 -0.91 -7.07
N ILE A 113 -20.86 -2.04 -6.70
CA ILE A 113 -21.41 -2.91 -5.65
C ILE A 113 -21.43 -2.17 -4.30
N LEU A 114 -20.35 -1.46 -3.94
CA LEU A 114 -20.32 -0.66 -2.71
C LEU A 114 -21.39 0.45 -2.74
N ARG A 115 -21.61 1.08 -3.90
CA ARG A 115 -22.68 2.07 -4.10
C ARG A 115 -24.08 1.44 -3.87
N GLU A 116 -24.29 0.23 -4.37
CA GLU A 116 -25.54 -0.51 -4.12
C GLU A 116 -25.72 -0.79 -2.62
N PHE A 117 -24.67 -1.23 -1.91
CA PHE A 117 -24.74 -1.49 -0.47
C PHE A 117 -25.04 -0.22 0.35
N LEU A 118 -24.60 0.95 -0.11
CA LEU A 118 -24.94 2.23 0.53
C LEU A 118 -26.43 2.61 0.40
N ASN A 119 -27.19 1.91 -0.46
CA ASN A 119 -28.64 2.05 -0.54
C ASN A 119 -29.38 1.17 0.48
N TYR A 120 -28.69 0.24 1.17
CA TYR A 120 -29.27 -0.53 2.24
C TYR A 120 -29.43 0.35 3.48
N GLU A 121 -30.62 0.87 3.66
CA GLU A 121 -30.93 1.82 4.72
C GLU A 121 -32.33 1.58 5.30
N THR A 122 -32.53 2.05 6.49
CA THR A 122 -33.83 2.24 7.13
C THR A 122 -34.26 3.70 6.95
N ASN A 123 -35.47 4.05 7.38
CA ASN A 123 -35.91 5.46 7.38
C ASN A 123 -35.05 6.38 8.26
N ARG A 124 -34.15 5.84 9.09
CA ARG A 124 -33.35 6.61 10.05
C ARG A 124 -31.84 6.62 9.74
N PHE A 125 -31.32 5.52 9.22
CA PHE A 125 -29.87 5.36 9.07
C PHE A 125 -29.49 4.32 8.00
N LYS A 126 -28.24 4.40 7.54
CA LYS A 126 -27.63 3.42 6.65
C LYS A 126 -27.11 2.21 7.42
N LEU A 127 -27.38 1.01 6.90
CA LEU A 127 -27.01 -0.26 7.54
C LEU A 127 -25.50 -0.51 7.50
N LEU A 128 -24.82 -0.11 6.41
CA LEU A 128 -23.38 -0.28 6.25
C LEU A 128 -22.67 1.07 6.32
N GLN A 129 -21.64 1.16 7.14
CA GLN A 129 -20.71 2.27 7.18
C GLN A 129 -19.44 1.89 6.44
N ILE A 130 -19.04 2.66 5.44
CA ILE A 130 -17.82 2.43 4.68
C ILE A 130 -16.80 3.51 5.04
N VAL A 131 -15.58 3.10 5.42
CA VAL A 131 -14.44 3.99 5.60
C VAL A 131 -13.36 3.60 4.60
N LEU A 132 -13.19 4.41 3.58
CA LEU A 132 -12.28 4.14 2.47
C LEU A 132 -11.02 4.98 2.61
N PHE A 133 -9.86 4.33 2.73
CA PHE A 133 -8.55 4.96 2.73
C PHE A 133 -7.93 4.80 1.34
N ALA A 134 -7.60 5.93 0.69
CA ALA A 134 -7.08 5.91 -0.67
C ALA A 134 -5.91 6.89 -0.88
N GLN A 135 -5.18 6.68 -1.97
CA GLN A 135 -4.19 7.62 -2.47
C GLN A 135 -4.87 8.69 -3.36
N PRO A 136 -4.17 9.81 -3.68
CA PRO A 136 -4.75 10.90 -4.47
C PRO A 136 -5.29 10.48 -5.85
N GLU A 137 -4.80 9.37 -6.41
CA GLU A 137 -5.27 8.80 -7.68
C GLU A 137 -6.77 8.44 -7.63
N PHE A 138 -7.30 8.21 -6.43
CA PHE A 138 -8.72 7.94 -6.22
C PHE A 138 -9.63 9.13 -6.60
N ASN A 139 -9.09 10.37 -6.60
CA ASN A 139 -9.87 11.53 -7.05
C ASN A 139 -10.35 11.36 -8.50
N ALA A 140 -9.50 10.83 -9.39
CA ALA A 140 -9.90 10.57 -10.78
C ALA A 140 -11.02 9.52 -10.90
N ILE A 141 -11.14 8.62 -9.94
CA ILE A 141 -12.24 7.65 -9.86
C ILE A 141 -13.52 8.36 -9.40
N LEU A 142 -13.43 9.22 -8.40
CA LEU A 142 -14.56 10.00 -7.89
C LEU A 142 -15.12 10.95 -8.97
N GLU A 143 -14.26 11.61 -9.73
CA GLU A 143 -14.65 12.51 -10.84
C GLU A 143 -15.41 11.76 -11.95
N ARG A 144 -15.02 10.51 -12.24
CA ARG A 144 -15.69 9.68 -13.24
C ARG A 144 -16.98 9.02 -12.73
N ARG A 145 -17.24 9.05 -11.42
CA ARG A 145 -18.34 8.33 -10.76
C ARG A 145 -19.06 9.26 -9.77
N GLU A 146 -19.66 10.31 -10.30
CA GLU A 146 -20.41 11.30 -9.53
C GLU A 146 -21.43 10.66 -8.59
N ASN A 147 -22.18 9.68 -9.07
CA ASN A 147 -23.18 8.95 -8.27
C ASN A 147 -22.59 8.25 -7.02
N PHE A 148 -21.32 7.87 -7.03
CA PHE A 148 -20.63 7.35 -5.85
C PHE A 148 -20.12 8.48 -4.97
N ALA A 149 -19.58 9.55 -5.60
CA ALA A 149 -19.10 10.73 -4.91
C ALA A 149 -20.23 11.42 -4.12
N ASP A 150 -21.43 11.49 -4.64
CA ASP A 150 -22.62 12.07 -3.98
C ASP A 150 -23.03 11.30 -2.71
N ARG A 151 -22.60 10.06 -2.55
CA ARG A 151 -22.84 9.27 -1.33
C ARG A 151 -21.83 9.54 -0.22
N MET A 152 -20.78 10.35 -0.48
CA MET A 152 -19.78 10.68 0.53
C MET A 152 -20.36 11.67 1.56
N ASN A 153 -20.36 11.23 2.81
CA ASN A 153 -20.71 12.11 3.92
C ASN A 153 -19.50 12.94 4.38
N VAL A 154 -18.30 12.33 4.42
CA VAL A 154 -17.06 12.99 4.84
C VAL A 154 -15.95 12.65 3.87
N CYS A 155 -15.23 13.66 3.40
CA CYS A 155 -13.98 13.51 2.66
C CYS A 155 -12.85 14.23 3.42
N LEU A 156 -11.92 13.47 3.96
CA LEU A 156 -10.76 13.98 4.70
C LEU A 156 -9.50 13.86 3.84
N ARG A 157 -8.72 14.95 3.79
CA ARG A 157 -7.41 14.95 3.13
C ARG A 157 -6.29 14.97 4.16
N LEU A 158 -5.52 13.88 4.23
CA LEU A 158 -4.32 13.81 5.08
C LEU A 158 -3.16 14.48 4.37
N ARG A 159 -2.68 15.56 4.99
CA ARG A 159 -1.49 16.30 4.53
C ARG A 159 -0.26 15.87 5.32
N PRO A 160 0.96 16.08 4.80
CA PRO A 160 2.17 16.02 5.61
C PRO A 160 2.04 16.86 6.88
N LEU A 161 2.68 16.45 7.95
CA LEU A 161 2.68 17.18 9.21
C LEU A 161 3.42 18.50 9.05
N ASP A 162 2.94 19.54 9.71
CA ASP A 162 3.74 20.76 9.92
C ASP A 162 4.87 20.51 10.93
N PHE A 163 5.76 21.49 11.10
CA PHE A 163 6.91 21.35 11.99
C PHE A 163 6.50 21.04 13.43
N THR A 164 5.47 21.70 13.95
CA THR A 164 5.00 21.54 15.32
C THR A 164 4.36 20.15 15.52
N GLN A 165 3.55 19.72 14.58
CA GLN A 165 2.94 18.39 14.59
C GLN A 165 3.99 17.28 14.48
N MET A 166 4.98 17.44 13.60
CA MET A 166 6.11 16.52 13.46
C MET A 166 6.89 16.42 14.76
N ARG A 167 7.22 17.54 15.38
CA ARG A 167 7.93 17.59 16.67
C ARG A 167 7.14 16.83 17.74
N ARG A 168 5.85 17.11 17.92
CA ARG A 168 4.98 16.41 18.88
C ARG A 168 4.92 14.91 18.60
N MET A 169 4.88 14.52 17.33
CA MET A 169 4.90 13.09 16.96
C MET A 169 6.19 12.41 17.38
N ILE A 170 7.34 13.05 17.17
CA ILE A 170 8.66 12.52 17.58
C ILE A 170 8.73 12.41 19.11
N GLU A 171 8.41 13.48 19.82
CA GLU A 171 8.42 13.53 21.30
C GLU A 171 7.50 12.45 21.91
N HIS A 172 6.29 12.32 21.39
CA HIS A 172 5.34 11.29 21.84
C HIS A 172 5.86 9.86 21.63
N ARG A 173 6.47 9.57 20.47
CA ARG A 173 7.05 8.25 20.19
C ARG A 173 8.25 7.93 21.07
N ILE A 174 9.08 8.91 21.35
CA ILE A 174 10.22 8.75 22.27
C ILE A 174 9.69 8.47 23.67
N ALA A 175 8.74 9.27 24.16
CA ALA A 175 8.14 9.08 25.47
C ALA A 175 7.50 7.68 25.65
N GLN A 176 6.83 7.18 24.60
CA GLN A 176 6.26 5.83 24.64
C GLN A 176 7.31 4.70 24.60
N ALA A 177 8.47 4.96 23.98
CA ALA A 177 9.53 3.96 23.86
C ALA A 177 10.52 3.99 25.03
N SER A 178 10.58 5.08 25.79
CA SER A 178 11.48 5.23 26.93
C SER A 178 10.94 4.43 28.12
N GLN A 179 11.73 3.45 28.54
CA GLN A 179 11.46 2.71 29.78
C GLN A 179 11.94 3.50 31.00
N ALA A 180 11.27 3.32 32.14
CA ALA A 180 11.70 3.93 33.40
C ALA A 180 13.16 3.54 33.71
N GLY A 181 14.02 4.54 33.92
CA GLY A 181 15.43 4.35 34.30
C GLY A 181 16.46 4.57 33.21
N HIS A 182 16.05 4.87 31.97
CA HIS A 182 16.97 5.24 30.90
C HIS A 182 16.88 6.73 30.56
N GLU A 183 18.03 7.38 30.31
CA GLU A 183 18.04 8.77 29.86
C GLU A 183 17.25 8.90 28.54
N PRO A 184 16.29 9.84 28.46
CA PRO A 184 15.51 10.02 27.25
C PRO A 184 16.39 10.52 26.11
N VAL A 185 16.22 9.93 24.92
CA VAL A 185 16.83 10.42 23.69
C VAL A 185 16.29 11.81 23.37
N GLU A 186 17.17 12.80 23.21
CA GLU A 186 16.79 14.18 22.94
C GLU A 186 17.18 14.61 21.51
N PHE A 187 16.24 15.22 20.79
CA PHE A 187 16.51 15.87 19.51
C PHE A 187 16.55 17.38 19.70
N THR A 188 17.69 18.01 19.37
CA THR A 188 17.82 19.48 19.42
C THR A 188 16.92 20.13 18.35
N LEU A 189 16.51 21.39 18.56
CA LEU A 189 15.73 22.13 17.59
C LEU A 189 16.37 22.18 16.19
N PRO A 190 17.71 22.43 16.03
CA PRO A 190 18.34 22.35 14.71
C PRO A 190 18.30 20.96 14.09
N ALA A 191 18.33 19.88 14.89
CA ALA A 191 18.17 18.52 14.38
C ALA A 191 16.74 18.29 13.86
N LEU A 192 15.74 18.73 14.63
CA LEU A 192 14.33 18.66 14.20
C LEU A 192 14.08 19.47 12.92
N ALA A 193 14.66 20.66 12.80
CA ALA A 193 14.57 21.46 11.57
C ALA A 193 15.20 20.75 10.37
N ALA A 194 16.36 20.10 10.56
CA ALA A 194 17.00 19.30 9.51
C ALA A 194 16.17 18.08 9.12
N ILE A 195 15.50 17.42 10.07
CA ILE A 195 14.58 16.31 9.80
C ILE A 195 13.39 16.81 9.01
N TYR A 196 12.80 17.94 9.40
CA TYR A 196 11.62 18.50 8.72
C TYR A 196 11.92 18.84 7.27
N THR A 197 13.01 19.60 7.02
CA THR A 197 13.42 19.98 5.66
C THR A 197 13.74 18.78 4.78
N ALA A 198 14.33 17.72 5.34
CA ALA A 198 14.69 16.52 4.60
C ALA A 198 13.48 15.60 4.30
N THR A 199 12.43 15.65 5.13
CA THR A 199 11.29 14.73 5.04
C THR A 199 10.02 15.39 4.53
N GLY A 200 9.96 16.73 4.52
CA GLY A 200 8.75 17.49 4.20
C GLY A 200 7.59 17.18 5.14
N GLY A 201 7.86 16.77 6.39
CA GLY A 201 6.85 16.41 7.37
C GLY A 201 6.10 15.10 7.09
N VAL A 202 6.50 14.31 6.09
CA VAL A 202 5.85 13.02 5.79
C VAL A 202 6.15 12.01 6.90
N PRO A 203 5.15 11.54 7.68
CA PRO A 203 5.35 10.71 8.88
C PRO A 203 6.26 9.51 8.69
N ARG A 204 6.06 8.74 7.62
CA ARG A 204 6.88 7.56 7.30
C ARG A 204 8.35 7.92 7.10
N LYS A 205 8.63 9.03 6.38
CA LYS A 205 9.99 9.49 6.14
C LYS A 205 10.64 10.00 7.44
N VAL A 206 9.87 10.72 8.26
CA VAL A 206 10.31 11.22 9.57
C VAL A 206 10.72 10.07 10.47
N VAL A 207 9.85 9.07 10.65
CA VAL A 207 10.13 7.90 11.50
C VAL A 207 11.36 7.14 11.02
N MET A 208 11.49 6.91 9.71
CA MET A 208 12.66 6.23 9.13
C MET A 208 13.97 7.01 9.38
N LEU A 209 13.94 8.34 9.30
CA LEU A 209 15.13 9.16 9.54
C LEU A 209 15.47 9.21 11.03
N CYS A 210 14.47 9.41 11.89
CA CYS A 210 14.67 9.37 13.35
C CYS A 210 15.27 8.03 13.80
N HIS A 211 14.76 6.91 13.29
CA HIS A 211 15.32 5.59 13.60
C HIS A 211 16.80 5.47 13.22
N GLN A 212 17.21 5.99 12.04
CA GLN A 212 18.63 6.00 11.63
C GLN A 212 19.49 6.91 12.51
N VAL A 213 18.93 8.07 12.92
CA VAL A 213 19.64 8.99 13.81
C VAL A 213 19.82 8.34 15.19
N ILE A 214 18.81 7.69 15.74
CA ILE A 214 18.89 6.97 17.02
C ILE A 214 19.95 5.86 16.95
N LEU A 215 19.96 5.05 15.89
CA LEU A 215 21.00 4.03 15.70
C LEU A 215 22.41 4.65 15.66
N ALA A 216 22.57 5.79 14.97
CA ALA A 216 23.85 6.50 14.93
C ALA A 216 24.25 7.11 16.29
N MET A 217 23.27 7.48 17.12
CA MET A 217 23.50 7.92 18.52
C MET A 217 24.01 6.77 19.37
N ILE A 218 23.38 5.61 19.30
CA ILE A 218 23.78 4.40 20.04
C ILE A 218 25.23 4.02 19.69
N VAL A 219 25.54 3.93 18.39
CA VAL A 219 26.90 3.60 17.93
C VAL A 219 27.96 4.60 18.43
N ARG A 220 27.59 5.89 18.61
CA ARG A 220 28.47 6.95 19.06
C ARG A 220 28.39 7.23 20.56
N ASN A 221 27.65 6.45 21.30
CA ASN A 221 27.36 6.61 22.72
C ASN A 221 26.93 8.05 23.08
N ARG A 222 25.90 8.56 22.37
CA ARG A 222 25.36 9.91 22.58
C ARG A 222 23.90 9.87 22.95
N SER A 223 23.47 10.67 23.91
CA SER A 223 22.08 10.84 24.31
C SER A 223 21.33 11.95 23.54
N ARG A 224 22.09 12.86 22.86
CA ARG A 224 21.54 14.03 22.16
C ARG A 224 21.83 13.99 20.66
N ALA A 225 20.79 14.16 19.83
CA ALA A 225 20.90 14.32 18.38
C ALA A 225 21.03 15.79 17.99
N GLY A 226 22.20 16.18 17.48
CA GLY A 226 22.43 17.49 16.88
C GLY A 226 22.28 17.51 15.37
N TRP A 227 22.30 18.71 14.77
CA TRP A 227 22.19 18.94 13.33
C TRP A 227 23.21 18.13 12.51
N PHE A 228 24.46 18.12 12.92
CA PHE A 228 25.56 17.42 12.21
C PHE A 228 25.31 15.90 12.13
N LEU A 229 24.75 15.32 13.18
CA LEU A 229 24.42 13.88 13.19
C LEU A 229 23.34 13.56 12.17
N VAL A 230 22.28 14.36 12.11
CA VAL A 230 21.21 14.22 11.11
C VAL A 230 21.77 14.35 9.69
N GLN A 231 22.62 15.35 9.44
CA GLN A 231 23.26 15.56 8.13
C GLN A 231 24.15 14.37 7.73
N SER A 232 24.88 13.77 8.68
CA SER A 232 25.69 12.58 8.39
C SER A 232 24.82 11.39 7.96
N CYS A 233 23.68 11.19 8.61
CA CYS A 233 22.72 10.15 8.24
C CYS A 233 22.11 10.39 6.85
N LEU A 234 21.79 11.63 6.50
CA LEU A 234 21.27 12.01 5.19
C LEU A 234 22.28 11.75 4.06
N ARG A 235 23.55 12.13 4.26
CA ARG A 235 24.65 11.88 3.29
C ARG A 235 24.85 10.39 3.04
N ASN A 236 24.82 9.57 4.08
CA ASN A 236 24.95 8.12 3.95
C ASN A 236 23.80 7.50 3.16
N ARG A 237 22.58 8.01 3.27
CA ARG A 237 21.45 7.60 2.44
C ARG A 237 21.66 7.86 0.96
N VAL A 238 22.17 9.04 0.63
CA VAL A 238 22.42 9.42 -0.78
C VAL A 238 23.53 8.55 -1.38
N SER A 239 24.61 8.30 -0.63
CA SER A 239 25.72 7.45 -1.09
C SER A 239 25.30 6.00 -1.28
N GLN A 240 24.51 5.44 -0.37
CA GLN A 240 23.96 4.07 -0.53
C GLN A 240 23.02 3.92 -1.74
N ARG A 241 22.18 4.94 -2.01
CA ARG A 241 21.32 4.94 -3.22
C ARG A 241 22.14 5.02 -4.50
N ARG A 242 23.20 5.84 -4.52
CA ARG A 242 24.12 5.92 -5.68
C ARG A 242 24.86 4.59 -5.88
N ARG A 243 25.36 3.97 -4.81
CA ARG A 243 26.06 2.67 -4.89
C ARG A 243 25.16 1.55 -5.37
N LYS A 244 23.90 1.46 -4.91
CA LYS A 244 22.93 0.47 -5.40
C LYS A 244 22.58 0.68 -6.89
N ARG A 245 22.45 1.94 -7.33
CA ARG A 245 22.23 2.25 -8.76
C ARG A 245 23.45 1.89 -9.61
N ALA A 246 24.65 2.27 -9.16
CA ALA A 246 25.90 1.93 -9.87
C ALA A 246 26.09 0.41 -9.97
N MET A 247 25.78 -0.35 -8.92
CA MET A 247 25.86 -1.81 -8.92
C MET A 247 24.82 -2.44 -9.86
N GLY A 248 23.61 -1.87 -9.96
CA GLY A 248 22.59 -2.32 -10.92
C GLY A 248 23.01 -2.09 -12.37
N TRP A 249 23.64 -0.96 -12.66
CA TRP A 249 24.19 -0.67 -13.99
C TRP A 249 25.40 -1.56 -14.34
N GLY A 250 26.25 -1.88 -13.35
CA GLY A 250 27.36 -2.81 -13.53
C GLY A 250 26.89 -4.23 -13.89
N VAL A 251 25.87 -4.74 -13.20
CA VAL A 251 25.28 -6.05 -13.50
C VAL A 251 24.61 -6.04 -14.88
N ALA A 252 23.88 -4.99 -15.24
CA ALA A 252 23.27 -4.86 -16.56
C ALA A 252 24.33 -4.81 -17.68
N ALA A 253 25.42 -4.09 -17.48
CA ALA A 253 26.53 -4.03 -18.45
C ALA A 253 27.20 -5.40 -18.64
N VAL A 254 27.44 -6.14 -17.54
CA VAL A 254 28.00 -7.50 -17.61
C VAL A 254 27.06 -8.46 -18.37
N LEU A 255 25.74 -8.38 -18.11
CA LEU A 255 24.76 -9.19 -18.84
C LEU A 255 24.73 -8.85 -20.32
N VAL A 256 24.80 -7.57 -20.70
CA VAL A 256 24.85 -7.16 -22.12
C VAL A 256 26.12 -7.69 -22.82
N VAL A 257 27.28 -7.59 -22.16
CA VAL A 257 28.53 -8.12 -22.70
C VAL A 257 28.47 -9.65 -22.82
N ALA A 258 27.92 -10.35 -21.86
CA ALA A 258 27.75 -11.80 -21.93
C ALA A 258 26.81 -12.23 -23.06
N VAL A 259 25.70 -11.51 -23.28
CA VAL A 259 24.78 -11.76 -24.41
C VAL A 259 25.46 -11.48 -25.75
N LEU A 260 26.20 -10.39 -25.85
CA LEU A 260 26.96 -10.08 -27.09
C LEU A 260 28.05 -11.12 -27.39
N ALA A 261 28.79 -11.58 -26.37
CA ALA A 261 29.79 -12.64 -26.50
C ALA A 261 29.14 -13.97 -26.90
N PHE A 262 27.98 -14.29 -26.33
CA PHE A 262 27.22 -15.50 -26.70
C PHE A 262 26.75 -15.43 -28.14
N LEU A 263 26.19 -14.29 -28.57
CA LEU A 263 25.76 -14.08 -29.98
C LEU A 263 26.93 -14.13 -30.98
N ALA A 264 28.08 -13.54 -30.61
CA ALA A 264 29.30 -13.63 -31.42
C ALA A 264 29.82 -15.09 -31.51
N GLY A 265 29.82 -15.85 -30.43
CA GLY A 265 30.20 -17.26 -30.40
C GLY A 265 29.29 -18.15 -31.25
N VAL A 266 27.98 -17.83 -31.31
CA VAL A 266 27.01 -18.55 -32.15
C VAL A 266 27.25 -18.20 -33.64
N SER A 267 27.59 -16.94 -33.97
CA SER A 267 27.89 -16.52 -35.34
C SER A 267 29.16 -17.21 -35.90
N ILE A 268 30.22 -17.29 -35.09
CA ILE A 268 31.49 -17.95 -35.48
C ILE A 268 31.29 -19.46 -35.73
N LYS A 269 30.38 -20.10 -34.98
CA LYS A 269 30.07 -21.52 -35.18
C LYS A 269 29.23 -21.79 -36.43
N ARG A 270 28.56 -20.78 -36.98
CA ARG A 270 27.74 -20.89 -38.19
C ARG A 270 28.55 -20.72 -39.48
N ASP A 271 29.64 -19.95 -39.45
CA ASP A 271 30.54 -19.75 -40.59
C ASP A 271 31.62 -20.82 -40.72
N GLY A 272 31.80 -21.71 -39.73
CA GLY A 272 32.77 -22.82 -39.74
C GLY A 272 32.24 -24.13 -40.32
N ALA A 273 31.03 -24.18 -40.82
CA ALA A 273 30.45 -25.37 -41.50
C ALA A 273 30.37 -25.17 -43.02
N VAL A 274 31.51 -24.87 -43.66
CA VAL A 274 31.69 -25.01 -45.08
C VAL A 274 32.35 -26.37 -45.35
N ASP A 275 31.58 -27.21 -45.96
CA ASP A 275 31.82 -28.59 -46.40
C ASP A 275 33.11 -28.74 -47.26
N PRO A 276 34.08 -29.64 -46.92
CA PRO A 276 35.17 -29.99 -47.79
C PRO A 276 34.85 -31.29 -48.55
N GLY A 277 33.94 -31.19 -49.55
CA GLY A 277 33.51 -32.33 -50.32
C GLY A 277 33.28 -32.06 -51.77
N ASP A 278 34.29 -31.54 -52.50
CA ASP A 278 34.28 -31.70 -53.93
C ASP A 278 35.69 -31.53 -54.57
N ARG A 279 36.52 -32.54 -54.43
CA ARG A 279 37.70 -32.78 -55.29
C ARG A 279 38.06 -34.26 -55.27
N ALA A 280 37.36 -35.05 -56.10
CA ALA A 280 37.97 -36.28 -56.66
C ALA A 280 37.07 -36.83 -57.77
N GLY A 281 37.46 -36.61 -59.03
CA GLY A 281 36.70 -37.22 -60.08
C GLY A 281 37.15 -36.77 -61.52
N THR A 282 38.41 -36.82 -61.81
CA THR A 282 38.82 -36.88 -63.27
C THR A 282 40.16 -37.58 -63.32
N VAL A 283 40.20 -38.76 -63.84
CA VAL A 283 41.20 -39.46 -64.65
C VAL A 283 40.87 -40.94 -64.58
N TYR A 284 40.30 -41.49 -65.62
CA TYR A 284 40.79 -42.68 -66.37
C TYR A 284 39.80 -43.03 -67.44
N GLN A 285 40.11 -42.52 -68.67
CA GLN A 285 39.67 -43.15 -69.86
C GLN A 285 40.93 -43.51 -70.63
N ALA A 286 41.20 -44.75 -70.78
CA ALA A 286 41.99 -45.27 -71.94
C ALA A 286 41.85 -46.80 -72.06
N ARG A 287 41.30 -47.17 -73.24
CA ARG A 287 41.65 -48.37 -74.11
C ARG A 287 41.02 -49.73 -73.75
N ILE A 288 40.38 -50.22 -74.82
CA ILE A 288 40.56 -51.33 -75.70
C ILE A 288 39.18 -52.00 -75.91
N SER A 289 38.70 -52.20 -77.00
CA SER A 289 38.82 -52.54 -78.43
C SER A 289 37.45 -52.49 -79.07
#